data_593e570a2e1e146792cd753b620b3966
#
_entry.id   593e570a2e1e146792cd753b620b3966
#
_cell.length_a   1.000
_cell.length_b   1.000
_cell.length_c   1.000
_cell.angle_alpha   90.00
_cell.angle_beta   90.00
_cell.angle_gamma   90.00
#
_symmetry.space_group_name_H-M   'P 1'
#
loop_
_entity.id
_entity.type
_entity.pdbx_description
1 polymer ?
#
loop_
_entity_poly.entity_id
_entity_poly.type
_entity_poly.pdbx_seq_one_letter_code
_entity_poly.pdbx_strand_id
1 'polypeptide(L)'
;CTSLLSAWEGEARDIEQRVALAVVARSPIARLVAFKKERGWRNMKLYSDPTGEFSRDYYAIAPDGSDVPTYNVFTRRDGKIYHFYAAEMGFETADPGQDPRGAPDLMPIWTILDTTPEGRGTDWYPSLEYAAAR
;
A
#
# COMPACT_ATOMS: atom_id res chain seq x y z
N CYS A 1 -4.27 1.41 3.74
CA CYS A 1 -3.82 0.47 2.68
C CYS A 1 -4.84 0.31 1.56
N THR A 2 -6.10 -0.05 1.83
CA THR A 2 -7.08 -0.31 0.76
C THR A 2 -7.30 0.89 -0.15
N SER A 3 -7.39 2.09 0.40
CA SER A 3 -7.53 3.33 -0.40
C SER A 3 -6.32 3.58 -1.29
N LEU A 4 -5.10 3.37 -0.78
CA LEU A 4 -3.87 3.43 -1.56
C LEU A 4 -3.88 2.43 -2.71
N LEU A 5 -4.18 1.17 -2.42
CA LEU A 5 -4.23 0.12 -3.43
C LEU A 5 -5.32 0.36 -4.47
N SER A 6 -6.46 0.94 -4.08
CA SER A 6 -7.52 1.33 -5.04
C SER A 6 -7.06 2.44 -5.99
N ALA A 7 -6.25 3.40 -5.52
CA ALA A 7 -5.65 4.40 -6.39
C ALA A 7 -4.64 3.77 -7.37
N TRP A 8 -3.76 2.92 -6.87
CA TRP A 8 -2.77 2.21 -7.70
C TRP A 8 -3.41 1.22 -8.68
N GLU A 9 -4.57 0.64 -8.35
CA GLU A 9 -5.31 -0.22 -9.29
C GLU A 9 -5.61 0.50 -10.60
N GLY A 10 -6.00 1.78 -10.51
CA GLY A 10 -6.25 2.61 -11.69
C GLY A 10 -5.00 2.81 -12.55
N GLU A 11 -3.85 2.94 -11.92
CA GLU A 11 -2.57 3.22 -12.58
C GLU A 11 -1.69 1.97 -12.79
N ALA A 12 -2.13 0.79 -12.33
CA ALA A 12 -1.29 -0.41 -12.31
C ALA A 12 -0.73 -0.77 -13.69
N ARG A 13 -1.51 -0.60 -14.75
CA ARG A 13 -1.07 -0.88 -16.13
C ARG A 13 -0.02 0.11 -16.61
N ASP A 14 -0.08 1.35 -16.19
CA ASP A 14 0.89 2.39 -16.54
C ASP A 14 2.18 2.18 -15.76
N ILE A 15 2.08 1.88 -14.48
CA ILE A 15 3.22 1.52 -13.62
C ILE A 15 3.95 0.29 -14.18
N GLU A 16 3.22 -0.74 -14.59
CA GLU A 16 3.79 -1.99 -15.13
C GLU A 16 4.48 -1.85 -16.48
N GLN A 17 4.37 -0.71 -17.15
CA GLN A 17 5.21 -0.40 -18.33
C GLN A 17 6.69 -0.18 -17.96
N ARG A 18 6.97 0.12 -16.70
CA ARG A 18 8.34 0.45 -16.24
C ARG A 18 8.84 -0.51 -15.16
N VAL A 19 7.97 -1.01 -14.31
CA VAL A 19 8.33 -1.88 -13.18
C VAL A 19 7.28 -2.96 -12.99
N ALA A 20 7.65 -4.07 -12.38
CA ALA A 20 6.68 -5.06 -11.92
C ALA A 20 6.05 -4.58 -10.61
N LEU A 21 4.73 -4.61 -10.52
CA LEU A 21 3.98 -4.25 -9.33
C LEU A 21 3.40 -5.51 -8.68
N ALA A 22 3.64 -5.69 -7.38
CA ALA A 22 3.12 -6.80 -6.60
C ALA A 22 2.67 -6.34 -5.22
N VAL A 23 1.54 -6.87 -4.76
CA VAL A 23 1.07 -6.71 -3.38
C VAL A 23 1.17 -8.05 -2.68
N VAL A 24 1.87 -8.08 -1.56
CA VAL A 24 2.05 -9.28 -0.74
C VAL A 24 1.29 -9.12 0.57
N ALA A 25 0.55 -10.13 0.99
CA ALA A 25 -0.15 -10.13 2.25
C ALA A 25 -0.17 -11.53 2.90
N ARG A 26 -0.16 -11.59 4.23
CA ARG A 26 -0.22 -12.86 4.98
C ARG A 26 -1.56 -13.59 4.86
N SER A 27 -2.59 -12.92 4.35
CA SER A 27 -3.90 -13.53 4.16
C SER A 27 -3.86 -14.72 3.19
N PRO A 28 -4.67 -15.76 3.41
CA PRO A 28 -4.81 -16.87 2.47
C PRO A 28 -5.22 -16.38 1.07
N ILE A 29 -4.72 -17.02 0.04
CA ILE A 29 -4.98 -16.62 -1.35
C ILE A 29 -6.46 -16.54 -1.70
N ALA A 30 -7.29 -17.44 -1.16
CA ALA A 30 -8.73 -17.43 -1.39
C ALA A 30 -9.38 -16.12 -0.88
N ARG A 31 -8.93 -15.62 0.27
CA ARG A 31 -9.41 -14.34 0.83
C ARG A 31 -8.95 -13.16 -0.03
N LEU A 32 -7.71 -13.16 -0.48
CA LEU A 32 -7.17 -12.10 -1.36
C LEU A 32 -7.95 -12.04 -2.68
N VAL A 33 -8.25 -13.19 -3.29
CA VAL A 33 -9.04 -13.27 -4.52
C VAL A 33 -10.47 -12.75 -4.30
N ALA A 34 -11.12 -13.15 -3.20
CA ALA A 34 -12.46 -12.67 -2.86
C ALA A 34 -12.48 -11.13 -2.66
N PHE A 35 -11.52 -10.61 -1.90
CA PHE A 35 -11.39 -9.18 -1.64
C PHE A 35 -11.10 -8.38 -2.92
N LYS A 36 -10.18 -8.87 -3.75
CA LYS A 36 -9.90 -8.28 -5.07
C LYS A 36 -11.18 -8.17 -5.92
N LYS A 37 -11.99 -9.23 -5.95
CA LYS A 37 -13.27 -9.26 -6.67
C LYS A 37 -14.27 -8.27 -6.08
N GLU A 38 -14.44 -8.25 -4.76
CA GLU A 38 -15.30 -7.31 -4.03
C GLU A 38 -14.96 -5.87 -4.34
N ARG A 39 -13.68 -5.53 -4.35
CA ARG A 39 -13.18 -4.18 -4.65
C ARG A 39 -13.20 -3.81 -6.12
N GLY A 40 -13.50 -4.76 -7.01
CA GLY A 40 -13.45 -4.54 -8.46
C GLY A 40 -12.06 -4.36 -9.05
N TRP A 41 -11.02 -4.73 -8.30
CA TRP A 41 -9.63 -4.66 -8.78
C TRP A 41 -9.36 -5.71 -9.84
N ARG A 42 -8.81 -5.31 -10.98
CA ARG A 42 -8.57 -6.18 -12.15
C ARG A 42 -7.10 -6.31 -12.48
N ASN A 43 -6.33 -5.24 -12.29
CA ASN A 43 -4.94 -5.13 -12.74
C ASN A 43 -3.93 -5.53 -11.69
N MET A 44 -4.18 -5.21 -10.40
CA MET A 44 -3.26 -5.52 -9.31
C MET A 44 -3.01 -7.01 -9.15
N LYS A 45 -1.73 -7.38 -8.98
CA LYS A 45 -1.29 -8.73 -8.67
C LYS A 45 -1.14 -8.89 -7.16
N LEU A 46 -1.93 -9.79 -6.57
CA LEU A 46 -1.90 -10.09 -5.15
C LEU A 46 -1.24 -11.45 -4.92
N TYR A 47 -0.32 -11.51 -3.97
CA TYR A 47 0.40 -12.70 -3.56
C TYR A 47 0.15 -13.00 -2.09
N SER A 48 -0.05 -14.28 -1.78
CA SER A 48 -0.23 -14.74 -0.40
C SER A 48 1.11 -15.15 0.20
N ASP A 49 1.38 -14.69 1.43
CA ASP A 49 2.52 -15.10 2.26
C ASP A 49 2.00 -15.77 3.55
N PRO A 50 1.40 -16.98 3.45
CA PRO A 50 0.73 -17.62 4.59
C PRO A 50 1.70 -18.03 5.69
N THR A 51 2.97 -18.23 5.38
CA THR A 51 4.02 -18.53 6.37
C THR A 51 4.58 -17.27 7.04
N GLY A 52 4.34 -16.10 6.46
CA GLY A 52 4.90 -14.84 6.92
C GLY A 52 6.43 -14.73 6.71
N GLU A 53 7.02 -15.57 5.87
CA GLU A 53 8.46 -15.56 5.62
C GLU A 53 8.89 -14.24 4.98
N PHE A 54 8.29 -13.89 3.84
CA PHE A 54 8.55 -12.61 3.18
C PHE A 54 8.26 -11.43 4.12
N SER A 55 7.16 -11.49 4.85
CA SER A 55 6.76 -10.40 5.75
C SER A 55 7.75 -10.21 6.90
N ARG A 56 8.36 -11.27 7.42
CA ARG A 56 9.44 -11.18 8.43
C ARG A 56 10.73 -10.64 7.84
N ASP A 57 11.12 -11.14 6.68
CA ASP A 57 12.39 -10.76 6.04
C ASP A 57 12.43 -9.27 5.67
N TYR A 58 11.26 -8.67 5.40
CA TYR A 58 11.11 -7.26 5.02
C TYR A 58 10.39 -6.41 6.07
N TYR A 59 10.45 -6.81 7.34
CA TYR A 59 9.97 -6.04 8.50
C TYR A 59 8.49 -5.64 8.42
N ALA A 60 7.67 -6.44 7.75
CA ALA A 60 6.22 -6.23 7.65
C ALA A 60 5.43 -6.84 8.82
N ILE A 61 6.12 -7.27 9.88
CA ILE A 61 5.53 -7.81 11.11
C ILE A 61 6.18 -7.11 12.30
N ALA A 62 5.36 -6.44 13.11
CA ALA A 62 5.79 -5.82 14.36
C ALA A 62 6.13 -6.87 15.44
N PRO A 63 6.84 -6.50 16.53
CA PRO A 63 7.17 -7.42 17.63
C PRO A 63 5.97 -8.08 18.30
N ASP A 64 4.80 -7.43 18.28
CA ASP A 64 3.54 -7.97 18.79
C ASP A 64 2.82 -8.92 17.82
N GLY A 65 3.40 -9.14 16.63
CA GLY A 65 2.86 -10.00 15.59
C GLY A 65 1.84 -9.33 14.65
N SER A 66 1.53 -8.05 14.85
CA SER A 66 0.67 -7.28 13.96
C SER A 66 1.33 -6.99 12.60
N ASP A 67 0.50 -6.75 11.58
CA ASP A 67 1.00 -6.37 10.26
C ASP A 67 1.44 -4.90 10.23
N VAL A 68 2.65 -4.68 9.70
CA VAL A 68 3.17 -3.34 9.39
C VAL A 68 3.12 -3.15 7.87
N PRO A 69 2.43 -2.12 7.37
CA PRO A 69 2.46 -1.83 5.96
C PRO A 69 3.87 -1.37 5.55
N THR A 70 4.46 -2.05 4.57
CA THR A 70 5.78 -1.72 4.03
C THR A 70 5.72 -1.51 2.53
N TYR A 71 6.59 -0.66 2.04
CA TYR A 71 6.82 -0.44 0.62
C TYR A 71 8.26 -0.81 0.29
N ASN A 72 8.45 -1.76 -0.62
CA ASN A 72 9.76 -2.31 -0.96
C ASN A 72 10.01 -2.20 -2.45
N VAL A 73 11.18 -1.75 -2.83
CA VAL A 73 11.64 -1.69 -4.22
C VAL A 73 12.87 -2.56 -4.41
N PHE A 74 12.81 -3.44 -5.38
CA PHE A 74 13.92 -4.31 -5.76
C PHE A 74 14.39 -3.98 -7.17
N THR A 75 15.67 -4.13 -7.41
CA THR A 75 16.25 -4.04 -8.75
C THR A 75 17.10 -5.25 -9.06
N ARG A 76 17.14 -5.64 -10.35
CA ARG A 76 18.04 -6.68 -10.84
C ARG A 76 19.14 -6.04 -11.65
N ARG A 77 20.39 -6.34 -11.30
CA ARG A 77 21.58 -5.90 -12.02
C ARG A 77 22.59 -7.05 -12.05
N ASP A 78 23.14 -7.34 -13.22
CA ASP A 78 24.15 -8.39 -13.42
C ASP A 78 23.75 -9.75 -12.83
N GLY A 79 22.49 -10.13 -13.02
CA GLY A 79 21.93 -11.39 -12.52
C GLY A 79 21.64 -11.43 -11.02
N LYS A 80 21.97 -10.37 -10.27
CA LYS A 80 21.72 -10.26 -8.83
C LYS A 80 20.51 -9.37 -8.55
N ILE A 81 19.82 -9.66 -7.44
CA ILE A 81 18.69 -8.86 -6.94
C ILE A 81 19.20 -8.02 -5.76
N TYR A 82 18.87 -6.75 -5.78
CA TYR A 82 19.18 -5.79 -4.72
C TYR A 82 17.90 -5.22 -4.17
N HIS A 83 17.81 -5.11 -2.86
CA HIS A 83 16.78 -4.32 -2.18
C HIS A 83 17.20 -2.85 -2.26
N PHE A 84 16.56 -2.10 -3.16
CA PHE A 84 16.98 -0.74 -3.50
C PHE A 84 16.44 0.31 -2.56
N TYR A 85 15.17 0.16 -2.15
CA TYR A 85 14.49 1.11 -1.28
C TYR A 85 13.48 0.37 -0.39
N ALA A 86 13.35 0.82 0.85
CA ALA A 86 12.32 0.38 1.77
C ALA A 86 11.76 1.58 2.52
N ALA A 87 10.45 1.56 2.77
CA ALA A 87 9.79 2.47 3.68
C ALA A 87 8.72 1.73 4.46
N GLU A 88 8.67 1.97 5.76
CA GLU A 88 7.51 1.64 6.57
C GLU A 88 6.43 2.68 6.27
N MET A 89 5.22 2.22 5.97
CA MET A 89 4.10 3.10 5.67
C MET A 89 3.31 3.42 6.95
N GLY A 90 4.03 3.84 7.98
CA GLY A 90 3.53 4.15 9.31
C GLY A 90 3.91 5.55 9.76
N PHE A 91 3.63 5.84 11.03
CA PHE A 91 3.88 7.17 11.63
C PHE A 91 5.37 7.53 11.68
N GLU A 92 6.25 6.54 11.73
CA GLU A 92 7.69 6.71 11.83
C GLU A 92 8.33 7.20 10.53
N THR A 93 7.61 7.11 9.42
CA THR A 93 8.12 7.51 8.09
C THR A 93 8.00 9.01 7.83
N ALA A 94 7.20 9.71 8.64
CA ALA A 94 6.96 11.14 8.45
C ALA A 94 8.14 11.99 8.95
N ASP A 95 8.51 12.99 8.19
CA ASP A 95 9.46 14.02 8.62
C ASP A 95 8.89 14.90 9.74
N PRO A 96 9.73 15.54 10.55
CA PRO A 96 9.28 16.48 11.58
C PRO A 96 8.36 17.56 10.99
N GLY A 97 7.12 17.66 11.50
CA GLY A 97 6.11 18.59 11.04
C GLY A 97 5.27 18.14 9.86
N GLN A 98 5.58 16.97 9.26
CA GLN A 98 4.74 16.35 8.25
C GLN A 98 3.58 15.58 8.90
N ASP A 99 2.38 15.64 8.30
CA ASP A 99 1.29 14.75 8.68
C ASP A 99 1.67 13.29 8.30
N PRO A 100 1.65 12.34 9.25
CA PRO A 100 2.10 10.97 8.99
C PRO A 100 1.16 10.20 8.06
N ARG A 101 -0.07 10.64 7.89
CA ARG A 101 -1.01 9.98 6.97
C ARG A 101 -0.57 10.19 5.53
N GLY A 102 -0.34 9.08 4.82
CA GLY A 102 0.10 9.08 3.44
C GLY A 102 1.61 9.16 3.23
N ALA A 103 2.42 9.31 4.28
CA ALA A 103 3.87 9.19 4.16
C ALA A 103 4.26 7.74 3.79
N PRO A 104 5.21 7.54 2.89
CA PRO A 104 5.98 8.52 2.10
C PRO A 104 5.25 8.90 0.77
N ASP A 105 4.37 9.86 0.79
CA ASP A 105 3.70 10.51 -0.38
C ASP A 105 3.22 9.60 -1.55
N LEU A 106 2.75 8.41 -1.19
CA LEU A 106 2.27 7.42 -2.16
C LEU A 106 0.74 7.36 -2.27
N MET A 107 0.04 8.21 -1.51
CA MET A 107 -1.43 8.24 -1.45
C MET A 107 -1.98 9.57 -1.99
N PRO A 108 -2.46 9.61 -3.24
CA PRO A 108 -2.96 10.84 -3.88
C PRO A 108 -4.10 11.52 -3.11
N ILE A 109 -4.91 10.75 -2.37
CA ILE A 109 -6.05 11.29 -1.62
C ILE A 109 -5.65 12.40 -0.65
N TRP A 110 -4.52 12.27 0.05
CA TRP A 110 -4.07 13.28 1.00
C TRP A 110 -3.65 14.56 0.29
N THR A 111 -2.88 14.46 -0.79
CA THR A 111 -2.49 15.60 -1.61
C THR A 111 -3.70 16.32 -2.19
N ILE A 112 -4.72 15.58 -2.65
CA ILE A 112 -5.95 16.15 -3.18
C ILE A 112 -6.71 16.91 -2.09
N LEU A 113 -6.89 16.32 -0.90
CA LEU A 113 -7.60 16.95 0.20
C LEU A 113 -6.91 18.24 0.68
N ASP A 114 -5.57 18.26 0.69
CA ASP A 114 -4.79 19.46 1.08
C ASP A 114 -5.00 20.65 0.14
N THR A 115 -5.55 20.44 -1.05
CA THR A 115 -5.94 21.51 -1.99
C THR A 115 -7.35 22.03 -1.76
N THR A 116 -8.11 21.45 -0.81
CA THR A 116 -9.46 21.90 -0.46
C THR A 116 -9.43 22.91 0.70
N PRO A 117 -10.47 23.76 0.85
CA PRO A 117 -10.51 24.72 1.95
C PRO A 117 -10.41 24.10 3.35
N GLU A 118 -10.98 22.92 3.56
CA GLU A 118 -10.98 22.20 4.83
C GLU A 118 -9.71 21.35 5.02
N GLY A 119 -8.97 21.10 3.96
CA GLY A 119 -7.78 20.24 3.97
C GLY A 119 -8.10 18.78 4.33
N ARG A 120 -7.10 18.02 4.74
CA ARG A 120 -7.26 16.61 5.15
C ARG A 120 -7.86 16.44 6.56
N GLY A 121 -8.03 17.52 7.31
CA GLY A 121 -8.43 17.47 8.72
C GLY A 121 -7.42 16.71 9.60
N THR A 122 -7.81 16.44 10.87
CA THR A 122 -6.93 15.78 11.84
C THR A 122 -7.24 14.30 12.04
N ASP A 123 -8.51 13.90 11.98
CA ASP A 123 -8.98 12.59 12.45
C ASP A 123 -9.68 11.75 11.36
N TRP A 124 -9.80 12.28 10.15
CA TRP A 124 -10.50 11.58 9.09
C TRP A 124 -9.61 10.57 8.36
N TYR A 125 -10.19 9.42 8.04
CA TYR A 125 -9.65 8.39 7.16
C TYR A 125 -10.72 7.87 6.19
N PRO A 126 -10.36 7.41 4.97
CA PRO A 126 -11.32 6.83 4.05
C PRO A 126 -11.94 5.54 4.61
N SER A 127 -13.25 5.45 4.54
CA SER A 127 -14.01 4.24 4.91
C SER A 127 -13.91 3.17 3.82
N LEU A 128 -14.07 1.90 4.20
CA LEU A 128 -14.25 0.79 3.25
C LEU A 128 -15.69 0.72 2.71
N GLU A 129 -16.65 1.27 3.46
CA GLU A 129 -18.03 1.37 3.06
C GLU A 129 -18.31 2.76 2.48
N TYR A 130 -18.84 2.80 1.28
CA TYR A 130 -19.23 4.04 0.64
C TYR A 130 -20.69 4.34 0.93
N ALA A 131 -20.99 5.59 1.31
CA ALA A 131 -22.36 6.05 1.36
C ALA A 131 -23.02 5.88 -0.01
N ALA A 132 -24.31 5.51 -0.03
CA ALA A 132 -25.07 5.47 -1.27
C ALA A 132 -24.94 6.83 -1.99
N ALA A 133 -24.71 6.79 -3.30
CA ALA A 133 -24.66 8.01 -4.10
C ALA A 133 -25.97 8.81 -3.90
N ARG A 134 -25.83 10.08 -3.54
CA ARG A 134 -26.98 11.01 -3.38
C ARG A 134 -27.48 11.43 -4.75
#